data_55b18502206705d13d4ab7c27a5953c9
#
_entry.id   55b18502206705d13d4ab7c27a5953c9
#
_cell.length_a   1.000
_cell.length_b   1.000
_cell.length_c   1.000
_cell.angle_alpha   90.00
_cell.angle_beta   90.00
_cell.angle_gamma   90.00
#
_symmetry.space_group_name_H-M   'P 1'
#
loop_
_entity.id
_entity.type
_entity.pdbx_description
1 polymer ?
#
loop_
_entity_poly.entity_id
_entity_poly.type
_entity_poly.pdbx_seq_one_letter_code
_entity_poly.pdbx_strand_id
1 'polypeptide(L)'
;MALLMDPGAGGPLTESEKADLDAIAAIKESAAAEYKEKGNRLVKMGRSHYADAVDCYTKAIAQMEPLPPPPVPSPDASVLFANRAHVNLLLGNHRRALDDAARAVQLSPSNVKAYYRAAKAAIALGLLPEAAAFCRLGIEQDPANEELKKLLAQVDAQQSEQDRHRAKVAQAVSAAKDIVAAIEKRGLKLGKAAYQELTGVKKPKLDEQGVLHWPVLLLYPEVMSSDFIEDFPETDTFVPHLDVMFSESSPPLPWDDKHAYTRDAVELYYQAGIGTVLSKSEILKILLEGTMDSKSLPESLLDEEDGENDDGKSSTITSSDKGSVKWINVKEGKTLQEVLQHKDFIIPAIPVFFVVSRKSTFYREFKAGNWSSP
;
A
#
# COMPACT_ATOMS: atom_id res chain seq x y z
N MET A 1 -8.39 -11.12 65.98
CA MET A 1 -9.67 -10.40 66.10
C MET A 1 -9.64 -9.32 64.98
N ALA A 2 -10.36 -9.49 63.92
CA ALA A 2 -10.52 -8.47 62.88
C ALA A 2 -11.62 -7.52 63.38
N LEU A 3 -11.27 -6.26 63.65
CA LEU A 3 -12.23 -5.20 63.88
C LEU A 3 -12.88 -4.88 62.50
N LEU A 4 -14.10 -5.35 62.31
CA LEU A 4 -15.00 -4.87 61.27
C LEU A 4 -15.36 -3.42 61.63
N MET A 5 -14.79 -2.45 60.93
CA MET A 5 -15.27 -1.07 60.95
C MET A 5 -16.52 -0.96 60.10
N ASP A 6 -17.59 -0.53 60.69
CA ASP A 6 -18.90 -0.27 60.07
C ASP A 6 -18.78 1.00 59.18
N PRO A 7 -19.15 1.00 57.89
CA PRO A 7 -18.97 2.16 57.01
C PRO A 7 -20.04 3.24 57.16
N GLY A 8 -20.61 3.43 58.33
CA GLY A 8 -21.81 4.22 58.54
C GLY A 8 -21.66 5.55 59.32
N ALA A 9 -20.50 6.00 59.71
CA ALA A 9 -20.36 7.24 60.49
C ALA A 9 -19.48 8.27 59.77
N GLY A 10 -20.04 9.10 58.91
CA GLY A 10 -19.38 10.27 58.31
C GLY A 10 -19.17 11.43 59.28
N GLY A 11 -18.43 11.19 60.40
CA GLY A 11 -17.92 12.24 61.28
C GLY A 11 -16.49 12.64 60.90
N PRO A 12 -15.98 13.81 61.29
CA PRO A 12 -14.59 14.18 61.11
C PRO A 12 -13.69 13.18 61.86
N LEU A 13 -12.66 12.67 61.15
CA LEU A 13 -11.67 11.75 61.72
C LEU A 13 -11.07 12.33 63.02
N THR A 14 -10.96 11.49 64.03
CA THR A 14 -10.29 11.85 65.27
C THR A 14 -8.79 12.02 65.05
N GLU A 15 -8.11 12.73 65.95
CA GLU A 15 -6.65 12.94 65.90
C GLU A 15 -5.89 11.59 65.87
N SER A 16 -6.39 10.60 66.68
CA SER A 16 -5.81 9.26 66.72
C SER A 16 -5.98 8.51 65.35
N GLU A 17 -7.18 8.57 64.73
CA GLU A 17 -7.42 7.95 63.42
C GLU A 17 -6.59 8.58 62.33
N LYS A 18 -6.36 9.90 62.38
CA LYS A 18 -5.44 10.57 61.44
C LYS A 18 -4.00 10.10 61.63
N ALA A 19 -3.53 9.99 62.87
CA ALA A 19 -2.19 9.51 63.21
C ALA A 19 -1.98 8.05 62.72
N ASP A 20 -3.00 7.20 62.86
CA ASP A 20 -2.95 5.82 62.39
C ASP A 20 -2.93 5.75 60.83
N LEU A 21 -3.72 6.60 60.17
CA LEU A 21 -3.71 6.69 58.71
C LEU A 21 -2.36 7.22 58.16
N ASP A 22 -1.77 8.21 58.82
CA ASP A 22 -0.45 8.76 58.47
C ASP A 22 0.65 7.70 58.70
N ALA A 23 0.56 6.91 59.79
CA ALA A 23 1.48 5.81 60.00
C ALA A 23 1.37 4.72 58.95
N ILE A 24 0.15 4.34 58.55
CA ILE A 24 -0.10 3.39 57.46
C ILE A 24 0.44 3.95 56.13
N ALA A 25 0.23 5.21 55.83
CA ALA A 25 0.74 5.86 54.63
C ALA A 25 2.28 5.83 54.57
N ALA A 26 2.94 6.15 55.67
CA ALA A 26 4.41 6.09 55.78
C ALA A 26 4.97 4.67 55.58
N ILE A 27 4.30 3.65 56.12
CA ILE A 27 4.69 2.24 55.92
C ILE A 27 4.55 1.86 54.43
N LYS A 28 3.44 2.22 53.79
CA LYS A 28 3.21 1.98 52.35
C LYS A 28 4.24 2.68 51.47
N GLU A 29 4.55 3.93 51.77
CA GLU A 29 5.56 4.70 51.04
C GLU A 29 6.96 4.08 51.17
N SER A 30 7.35 3.66 52.39
CA SER A 30 8.60 2.93 52.61
C SER A 30 8.67 1.63 51.86
N ALA A 31 7.58 0.84 51.84
CA ALA A 31 7.50 -0.40 51.08
C ALA A 31 7.57 -0.15 49.54
N ALA A 32 6.91 0.90 49.07
CA ALA A 32 6.98 1.29 47.64
C ALA A 32 8.42 1.68 47.24
N ALA A 33 9.13 2.42 48.10
CA ALA A 33 10.51 2.80 47.89
C ALA A 33 11.45 1.57 47.83
N GLU A 34 11.26 0.60 48.72
CA GLU A 34 12.03 -0.65 48.74
C GLU A 34 11.81 -1.46 47.45
N TYR A 35 10.56 -1.65 47.04
CA TYR A 35 10.24 -2.32 45.76
C TYR A 35 10.82 -1.59 44.56
N LYS A 36 10.77 -0.26 44.49
CA LYS A 36 11.38 0.56 43.43
C LYS A 36 12.88 0.30 43.34
N GLU A 37 13.60 0.34 44.46
CA GLU A 37 15.05 0.10 44.47
C GLU A 37 15.40 -1.35 44.08
N LYS A 38 14.59 -2.32 44.51
CA LYS A 38 14.74 -3.72 44.07
C LYS A 38 14.54 -3.83 42.55
N GLY A 39 13.49 -3.21 42.02
CA GLY A 39 13.25 -3.17 40.58
C GLY A 39 14.40 -2.54 39.79
N ASN A 40 14.94 -1.39 40.28
CA ASN A 40 16.08 -0.72 39.68
C ASN A 40 17.34 -1.62 39.66
N ARG A 41 17.60 -2.39 40.73
CA ARG A 41 18.70 -3.36 40.76
C ARG A 41 18.51 -4.47 39.71
N LEU A 42 17.31 -5.05 39.62
CA LEU A 42 16.98 -6.09 38.67
C LEU A 42 17.14 -5.63 37.20
N VAL A 43 16.76 -4.39 36.92
CA VAL A 43 17.00 -3.81 35.55
C VAL A 43 18.50 -3.75 35.24
N LYS A 44 19.34 -3.36 36.22
CA LYS A 44 20.81 -3.31 36.04
C LYS A 44 21.43 -4.72 35.85
N MET A 45 20.81 -5.78 36.38
CA MET A 45 21.24 -7.16 36.24
C MET A 45 21.00 -7.72 34.82
N GLY A 46 20.17 -7.07 34.02
CA GLY A 46 19.98 -7.39 32.62
C GLY A 46 18.68 -8.15 32.29
N ARG A 47 18.58 -8.56 31.02
CA ARG A 47 17.32 -9.01 30.40
C ARG A 47 16.62 -10.18 31.10
N SER A 48 17.38 -11.11 31.68
CA SER A 48 16.83 -12.27 32.43
C SER A 48 15.99 -11.87 33.67
N HIS A 49 16.19 -10.66 34.19
CA HIS A 49 15.52 -10.15 35.38
C HIS A 49 14.47 -9.09 35.08
N TYR A 50 14.19 -8.79 33.81
CA TYR A 50 13.22 -7.74 33.45
C TYR A 50 11.78 -8.07 33.88
N ALA A 51 11.37 -9.33 33.81
CA ALA A 51 10.05 -9.74 34.30
C ALA A 51 9.91 -9.51 35.80
N ASP A 52 10.93 -9.86 36.59
CA ASP A 52 10.95 -9.65 38.02
C ASP A 52 10.97 -8.15 38.37
N ALA A 53 11.65 -7.33 37.56
CA ALA A 53 11.64 -5.88 37.70
C ALA A 53 10.24 -5.29 37.50
N VAL A 54 9.50 -5.75 36.49
CA VAL A 54 8.10 -5.34 36.25
C VAL A 54 7.23 -5.70 37.43
N ASP A 55 7.39 -6.90 38.01
CA ASP A 55 6.67 -7.32 39.22
C ASP A 55 6.98 -6.44 40.45
N CYS A 56 8.25 -6.08 40.62
CA CYS A 56 8.64 -5.17 41.70
C CYS A 56 7.99 -3.78 41.54
N TYR A 57 8.03 -3.19 40.35
CA TYR A 57 7.36 -1.90 40.10
C TYR A 57 5.84 -2.01 40.26
N THR A 58 5.24 -3.14 39.84
CA THR A 58 3.80 -3.36 40.05
C THR A 58 3.42 -3.40 41.51
N LYS A 59 4.22 -4.09 42.32
CA LYS A 59 4.02 -4.10 43.78
C LYS A 59 4.23 -2.71 44.39
N ALA A 60 5.22 -1.95 43.94
CA ALA A 60 5.43 -0.58 44.36
C ALA A 60 4.23 0.33 44.06
N ILE A 61 3.69 0.24 42.84
CA ILE A 61 2.52 1.02 42.42
C ILE A 61 1.31 0.67 43.28
N ALA A 62 1.06 -0.61 43.55
CA ALA A 62 -0.04 -1.04 44.41
C ALA A 62 0.04 -0.47 45.86
N GLN A 63 1.24 -0.22 46.36
CA GLN A 63 1.39 0.43 47.67
C GLN A 63 1.04 1.93 47.64
N MET A 64 1.19 2.58 46.47
CA MET A 64 0.95 4.01 46.31
C MET A 64 -0.47 4.34 45.79
N GLU A 65 -1.29 3.33 45.50
CA GLU A 65 -2.68 3.57 45.11
C GLU A 65 -3.46 4.14 46.30
N PRO A 66 -4.03 5.37 46.18
CA PRO A 66 -4.85 5.95 47.24
C PRO A 66 -6.16 5.18 47.45
N LEU A 67 -6.56 4.97 48.66
CA LEU A 67 -7.88 4.52 49.09
C LEU A 67 -8.68 5.76 49.52
N PRO A 68 -9.80 6.08 48.92
CA PRO A 68 -10.47 5.90 47.66
C PRO A 68 -10.20 7.03 46.62
N PRO A 69 -10.78 7.02 45.36
CA PRO A 69 -10.51 8.04 44.37
C PRO A 69 -11.04 9.43 44.74
N PRO A 70 -10.41 10.55 44.31
CA PRO A 70 -9.84 10.75 42.97
C PRO A 70 -8.30 10.64 42.95
N PRO A 71 -7.68 10.42 41.77
CA PRO A 71 -6.23 10.32 41.67
C PRO A 71 -5.60 11.68 42.00
N VAL A 72 -5.00 11.77 43.16
CA VAL A 72 -4.18 12.92 43.53
C VAL A 72 -2.90 12.85 42.68
N PRO A 73 -2.44 13.96 42.07
CA PRO A 73 -1.14 13.97 41.39
C PRO A 73 -0.05 13.44 42.33
N SER A 74 0.66 12.40 41.85
CA SER A 74 1.73 11.78 42.64
C SER A 74 2.99 11.69 41.76
N PRO A 75 3.97 12.59 41.96
CA PRO A 75 5.25 12.53 41.26
C PRO A 75 5.98 11.18 41.44
N ASP A 76 5.92 10.61 42.64
CA ASP A 76 6.59 9.34 42.95
C ASP A 76 5.93 8.15 42.22
N ALA A 77 4.61 8.10 42.21
CA ALA A 77 3.88 7.13 41.40
C ALA A 77 4.18 7.29 39.89
N SER A 78 4.28 8.54 39.42
CA SER A 78 4.69 8.82 38.01
C SER A 78 6.05 8.19 37.68
N VAL A 79 7.02 8.28 38.59
CA VAL A 79 8.35 7.66 38.41
C VAL A 79 8.23 6.14 38.32
N LEU A 80 7.39 5.52 39.15
CA LEU A 80 7.19 4.05 39.12
C LEU A 80 6.58 3.58 37.82
N PHE A 81 5.50 4.22 37.37
CA PHE A 81 4.89 3.93 36.06
C PHE A 81 5.88 4.14 34.90
N ALA A 82 6.62 5.25 34.94
CA ALA A 82 7.64 5.50 33.92
C ALA A 82 8.74 4.43 33.93
N ASN A 83 9.20 3.94 35.08
CA ASN A 83 10.20 2.89 35.16
C ASN A 83 9.66 1.55 34.66
N ARG A 84 8.40 1.20 34.99
CA ARG A 84 7.76 0.00 34.46
C ARG A 84 7.58 0.09 32.91
N ALA A 85 7.20 1.26 32.41
CA ALA A 85 7.17 1.53 30.97
C ALA A 85 8.52 1.29 30.29
N HIS A 86 9.62 1.72 30.90
CA HIS A 86 10.96 1.49 30.38
C HIS A 86 11.27 0.00 30.24
N VAL A 87 10.99 -0.79 31.26
CA VAL A 87 11.26 -2.25 31.24
C VAL A 87 10.33 -2.94 30.21
N ASN A 88 9.05 -2.52 30.11
CA ASN A 88 8.14 -3.01 29.09
C ASN A 88 8.63 -2.71 27.67
N LEU A 89 9.25 -1.54 27.43
CA LEU A 89 9.92 -1.24 26.14
C LEU A 89 11.06 -2.21 25.85
N LEU A 90 11.91 -2.50 26.85
CA LEU A 90 13.03 -3.44 26.72
C LEU A 90 12.57 -4.89 26.46
N LEU A 91 11.39 -5.26 26.94
CA LEU A 91 10.74 -6.56 26.73
C LEU A 91 9.99 -6.64 25.40
N GLY A 92 9.79 -5.52 24.69
CA GLY A 92 8.95 -5.45 23.49
C GLY A 92 7.44 -5.35 23.77
N ASN A 93 7.03 -5.16 25.01
CA ASN A 93 5.64 -5.01 25.43
C ASN A 93 5.15 -3.58 25.18
N HIS A 94 5.17 -3.14 23.90
CA HIS A 94 4.98 -1.74 23.53
C HIS A 94 3.64 -1.15 23.98
N ARG A 95 2.54 -1.93 23.94
CA ARG A 95 1.23 -1.44 24.39
C ARG A 95 1.22 -1.14 25.89
N ARG A 96 1.72 -2.07 26.69
CA ARG A 96 1.83 -1.85 28.15
C ARG A 96 2.76 -0.70 28.48
N ALA A 97 3.85 -0.55 27.72
CA ALA A 97 4.77 0.57 27.88
C ALA A 97 4.11 1.91 27.59
N LEU A 98 3.28 1.98 26.54
CA LEU A 98 2.52 3.19 26.20
C LEU A 98 1.52 3.55 27.31
N ASP A 99 0.74 2.57 27.77
CA ASP A 99 -0.27 2.77 28.81
C ASP A 99 0.38 3.26 30.12
N ASP A 100 1.48 2.63 30.53
CA ASP A 100 2.25 3.04 31.74
C ASP A 100 2.84 4.44 31.57
N ALA A 101 3.45 4.75 30.43
CA ALA A 101 4.06 6.05 30.20
C ALA A 101 3.00 7.17 30.10
N ALA A 102 1.85 6.92 29.48
CA ALA A 102 0.72 7.85 29.45
C ALA A 102 0.17 8.11 30.86
N ARG A 103 0.07 7.05 31.69
CA ARG A 103 -0.34 7.20 33.08
C ARG A 103 0.68 8.02 33.89
N ALA A 104 1.97 7.80 33.67
CA ALA A 104 3.03 8.58 34.29
C ALA A 104 2.93 10.08 33.96
N VAL A 105 2.65 10.44 32.72
CA VAL A 105 2.43 11.81 32.28
C VAL A 105 1.20 12.45 32.95
N GLN A 106 0.10 11.69 33.09
CA GLN A 106 -1.11 12.16 33.81
C GLN A 106 -0.84 12.46 35.27
N LEU A 107 -0.03 11.63 35.93
CA LEU A 107 0.32 11.79 37.34
C LEU A 107 1.33 12.91 37.59
N SER A 108 2.20 13.17 36.63
CA SER A 108 3.19 14.27 36.68
C SER A 108 3.53 14.76 35.30
N PRO A 109 2.89 15.84 34.82
CA PRO A 109 3.19 16.43 33.51
C PRO A 109 4.64 16.91 33.35
N SER A 110 5.37 17.12 34.43
CA SER A 110 6.80 17.49 34.40
C SER A 110 7.75 16.30 34.21
N ASN A 111 7.24 15.07 34.14
CA ASN A 111 8.07 13.88 33.95
C ASN A 111 8.46 13.70 32.47
N VAL A 112 9.50 14.41 32.03
CA VAL A 112 10.00 14.40 30.64
C VAL A 112 10.38 12.98 30.17
N LYS A 113 10.91 12.13 31.07
CA LYS A 113 11.25 10.73 30.72
C LYS A 113 10.02 9.90 30.37
N ALA A 114 8.86 10.21 30.94
CA ALA A 114 7.62 9.51 30.60
C ALA A 114 7.17 9.86 29.15
N TYR A 115 7.25 11.12 28.74
CA TYR A 115 6.96 11.51 27.35
C TYR A 115 7.86 10.80 26.35
N TYR A 116 9.16 10.73 26.60
CA TYR A 116 10.11 10.02 25.74
C TYR A 116 9.75 8.54 25.59
N ARG A 117 9.40 7.88 26.70
CA ARG A 117 9.02 6.46 26.72
C ARG A 117 7.68 6.23 26.01
N ALA A 118 6.71 7.12 26.20
CA ALA A 118 5.43 7.07 25.49
C ALA A 118 5.64 7.23 23.98
N ALA A 119 6.44 8.21 23.56
CA ALA A 119 6.76 8.42 22.16
C ALA A 119 7.44 7.19 21.53
N LYS A 120 8.44 6.61 22.21
CA LYS A 120 9.09 5.36 21.74
C LYS A 120 8.12 4.19 21.62
N ALA A 121 7.24 4.02 22.58
CA ALA A 121 6.23 2.96 22.55
C ALA A 121 5.24 3.18 21.41
N ALA A 122 4.78 4.41 21.20
CA ALA A 122 3.87 4.78 20.12
C ALA A 122 4.51 4.55 18.74
N ILE A 123 5.80 4.91 18.53
CA ILE A 123 6.54 4.62 17.29
C ILE A 123 6.56 3.11 17.01
N ALA A 124 6.89 2.31 18.02
CA ALA A 124 6.96 0.86 17.87
C ALA A 124 5.60 0.21 17.54
N LEU A 125 4.50 0.89 17.88
CA LEU A 125 3.12 0.49 17.55
C LEU A 125 2.64 1.08 16.21
N GLY A 126 3.46 1.89 15.52
CA GLY A 126 3.06 2.59 14.29
C GLY A 126 2.12 3.78 14.49
N LEU A 127 1.93 4.23 15.74
CA LEU A 127 1.06 5.34 16.12
C LEU A 127 1.82 6.68 16.01
N LEU A 128 2.22 7.05 14.78
CA LEU A 128 3.09 8.22 14.56
C LEU A 128 2.48 9.55 15.01
N PRO A 129 1.18 9.85 14.79
CA PRO A 129 0.58 11.08 15.27
C PRO A 129 0.62 11.21 16.81
N GLU A 130 0.36 10.11 17.53
CA GLU A 130 0.43 10.06 18.98
C GLU A 130 1.88 10.24 19.48
N ALA A 131 2.84 9.59 18.79
CA ALA A 131 4.26 9.76 19.11
C ALA A 131 4.71 11.21 18.97
N ALA A 132 4.31 11.88 17.89
CA ALA A 132 4.60 13.31 17.68
C ALA A 132 3.98 14.19 18.78
N ALA A 133 2.75 13.89 19.19
CA ALA A 133 2.09 14.61 20.30
C ALA A 133 2.87 14.48 21.61
N PHE A 134 3.29 13.26 21.99
CA PHE A 134 4.11 13.06 23.17
C PHE A 134 5.46 13.77 23.07
N CYS A 135 6.11 13.77 21.92
CA CYS A 135 7.36 14.50 21.72
C CYS A 135 7.16 16.01 21.91
N ARG A 136 6.13 16.61 21.30
CA ARG A 136 5.84 18.05 21.41
C ARG A 136 5.56 18.44 22.85
N LEU A 137 4.67 17.71 23.54
CA LEU A 137 4.36 17.95 24.94
C LEU A 137 5.60 17.81 25.85
N GLY A 138 6.46 16.83 25.58
CA GLY A 138 7.71 16.68 26.34
C GLY A 138 8.71 17.80 26.10
N ILE A 139 8.78 18.33 24.84
CA ILE A 139 9.61 19.50 24.51
C ILE A 139 9.07 20.79 25.15
N GLU A 140 7.77 20.93 25.31
CA GLU A 140 7.18 22.06 26.07
C GLU A 140 7.60 22.03 27.54
N GLN A 141 7.77 20.86 28.14
CA GLN A 141 8.26 20.72 29.50
C GLN A 141 9.78 20.91 29.64
N ASP A 142 10.55 20.50 28.63
CA ASP A 142 12.01 20.65 28.56
C ASP A 142 12.45 21.03 27.15
N PRO A 143 12.46 22.34 26.85
CA PRO A 143 12.87 22.84 25.53
C PRO A 143 14.34 22.55 25.15
N ALA A 144 15.18 22.18 26.11
CA ALA A 144 16.58 21.83 25.86
C ALA A 144 16.79 20.34 25.52
N ASN A 145 15.74 19.52 25.55
CA ASN A 145 15.84 18.08 25.36
C ASN A 145 16.09 17.68 23.90
N GLU A 146 17.35 17.47 23.57
CA GLU A 146 17.77 17.10 22.21
C GLU A 146 17.31 15.69 21.80
N GLU A 147 17.10 14.78 22.75
CA GLU A 147 16.62 13.42 22.46
C GLU A 147 15.17 13.45 21.93
N LEU A 148 14.30 14.23 22.58
CA LEU A 148 12.91 14.41 22.14
C LEU A 148 12.83 15.15 20.80
N LYS A 149 13.68 16.17 20.57
CA LYS A 149 13.75 16.87 19.27
C LYS A 149 14.15 15.92 18.15
N LYS A 150 15.19 15.10 18.36
CA LYS A 150 15.63 14.10 17.37
C LYS A 150 14.53 13.07 17.12
N LEU A 151 13.84 12.63 18.18
CA LEU A 151 12.75 11.66 18.05
C LEU A 151 11.57 12.25 17.28
N LEU A 152 11.21 13.52 17.53
CA LEU A 152 10.17 14.22 16.78
C LEU A 152 10.53 14.34 15.31
N ALA A 153 11.76 14.76 14.99
CA ALA A 153 12.21 14.84 13.62
C ALA A 153 12.16 13.48 12.89
N GLN A 154 12.50 12.40 13.57
CA GLN A 154 12.36 11.04 13.03
C GLN A 154 10.90 10.68 12.75
N VAL A 155 9.99 10.99 13.67
CA VAL A 155 8.54 10.72 13.51
C VAL A 155 7.96 11.53 12.36
N ASP A 156 8.28 12.83 12.30
CA ASP A 156 7.80 13.72 11.23
C ASP A 156 8.31 13.26 9.86
N ALA A 157 9.55 12.79 9.76
CA ALA A 157 10.11 12.21 8.53
C ALA A 157 9.38 10.93 8.11
N GLN A 158 9.12 10.01 9.06
CA GLN A 158 8.38 8.77 8.78
C GLN A 158 6.93 9.06 8.37
N GLN A 159 6.27 9.99 9.02
CA GLN A 159 4.90 10.38 8.68
C GLN A 159 4.84 11.01 7.29
N SER A 160 5.77 11.93 6.97
CA SER A 160 5.87 12.55 5.65
C SER A 160 6.08 11.51 4.54
N GLU A 161 6.90 10.49 4.78
CA GLU A 161 7.11 9.41 3.80
C GLU A 161 5.88 8.53 3.63
N GLN A 162 5.18 8.19 4.72
CA GLN A 162 3.91 7.46 4.65
C GLN A 162 2.82 8.25 3.90
N ASP A 163 2.70 9.55 4.18
CA ASP A 163 1.73 10.42 3.52
C ASP A 163 2.06 10.57 2.03
N ARG A 164 3.35 10.70 1.68
CA ARG A 164 3.81 10.72 0.28
C ARG A 164 3.49 9.41 -0.43
N HIS A 165 3.74 8.28 0.23
CA HIS A 165 3.40 6.97 -0.34
C HIS A 165 1.89 6.82 -0.54
N ARG A 166 1.08 7.20 0.48
CA ARG A 166 -0.39 7.17 0.39
C ARG A 166 -0.91 8.07 -0.75
N ALA A 167 -0.33 9.26 -0.91
CA ALA A 167 -0.70 10.18 -1.99
C ALA A 167 -0.39 9.59 -3.37
N LYS A 168 0.79 8.97 -3.55
CA LYS A 168 1.16 8.29 -4.81
C LYS A 168 0.21 7.13 -5.13
N VAL A 169 -0.15 6.34 -4.12
CA VAL A 169 -1.11 5.24 -4.23
C VAL A 169 -2.47 5.77 -4.66
N ALA A 170 -2.99 6.79 -3.98
CA ALA A 170 -4.28 7.39 -4.30
C ALA A 170 -4.30 7.96 -5.73
N GLN A 171 -3.23 8.63 -6.14
CA GLN A 171 -3.08 9.15 -7.50
C GLN A 171 -3.07 8.03 -8.55
N ALA A 172 -2.33 6.95 -8.30
CA ALA A 172 -2.27 5.80 -9.21
C ALA A 172 -3.64 5.11 -9.36
N VAL A 173 -4.36 4.96 -8.26
CA VAL A 173 -5.73 4.38 -8.26
C VAL A 173 -6.70 5.28 -9.02
N SER A 174 -6.65 6.60 -8.80
CA SER A 174 -7.49 7.55 -9.55
C SER A 174 -7.21 7.48 -11.05
N ALA A 175 -5.94 7.56 -11.45
CA ALA A 175 -5.55 7.46 -12.85
C ALA A 175 -5.99 6.13 -13.50
N ALA A 176 -5.89 5.02 -12.77
CA ALA A 176 -6.36 3.73 -13.26
C ALA A 176 -7.89 3.68 -13.42
N LYS A 177 -8.66 4.25 -12.49
CA LYS A 177 -10.13 4.39 -12.61
C LYS A 177 -10.52 5.25 -13.81
N ASP A 178 -9.81 6.35 -14.05
CA ASP A 178 -10.06 7.23 -15.21
C ASP A 178 -9.81 6.50 -16.54
N ILE A 179 -8.76 5.67 -16.62
CA ILE A 179 -8.48 4.83 -17.78
C ILE A 179 -9.58 3.79 -17.98
N VAL A 180 -10.03 3.10 -16.92
CA VAL A 180 -11.15 2.14 -17.00
C VAL A 180 -12.41 2.83 -17.54
N ALA A 181 -12.77 3.97 -16.99
CA ALA A 181 -13.93 4.74 -17.45
C ALA A 181 -13.79 5.18 -18.92
N ALA A 182 -12.59 5.56 -19.35
CA ALA A 182 -12.30 5.92 -20.73
C ALA A 182 -12.44 4.73 -21.68
N ILE A 183 -11.99 3.54 -21.27
CA ILE A 183 -12.12 2.28 -22.03
C ILE A 183 -13.60 1.92 -22.20
N GLU A 184 -14.39 1.99 -21.13
CA GLU A 184 -15.82 1.71 -21.16
C GLU A 184 -16.59 2.70 -22.03
N LYS A 185 -16.33 3.98 -21.87
CA LYS A 185 -16.95 5.04 -22.68
C LYS A 185 -16.76 4.80 -24.17
N ARG A 186 -15.64 4.19 -24.56
CA ARG A 186 -15.31 3.85 -25.96
C ARG A 186 -15.84 2.49 -26.40
N GLY A 187 -16.38 1.70 -25.47
CA GLY A 187 -16.84 0.33 -25.73
C GLY A 187 -15.71 -0.64 -26.08
N LEU A 188 -14.48 -0.37 -25.61
CA LEU A 188 -13.32 -1.21 -25.87
C LEU A 188 -13.39 -2.48 -24.99
N LYS A 189 -12.93 -3.61 -25.54
CA LYS A 189 -12.91 -4.90 -24.86
C LYS A 189 -11.47 -5.28 -24.53
N LEU A 190 -11.13 -5.32 -23.25
CA LEU A 190 -9.83 -5.81 -22.81
C LEU A 190 -9.91 -7.28 -22.45
N GLY A 191 -8.89 -8.03 -22.81
CA GLY A 191 -8.67 -9.42 -22.45
C GLY A 191 -7.40 -9.60 -21.62
N LYS A 192 -7.12 -10.85 -21.25
CA LYS A 192 -5.88 -11.19 -20.54
C LYS A 192 -4.66 -10.79 -21.36
N ALA A 193 -3.63 -10.35 -20.68
CA ALA A 193 -2.37 -9.97 -21.31
C ALA A 193 -1.77 -11.15 -22.09
N ALA A 194 -1.41 -10.88 -23.33
CA ALA A 194 -0.62 -11.78 -24.15
C ALA A 194 0.74 -11.16 -24.43
N TYR A 195 1.75 -12.00 -24.65
CA TYR A 195 3.12 -11.56 -24.97
C TYR A 195 3.79 -10.69 -23.91
N GLN A 196 3.46 -10.88 -22.62
CA GLN A 196 4.06 -10.13 -21.50
C GLN A 196 5.58 -10.21 -21.47
N GLU A 197 6.16 -11.32 -21.92
CA GLU A 197 7.60 -11.50 -22.01
C GLU A 197 8.27 -10.49 -22.96
N LEU A 198 7.54 -10.03 -24.00
CA LEU A 198 8.02 -9.05 -24.99
C LEU A 198 7.74 -7.61 -24.56
N THR A 199 6.66 -7.38 -23.82
CA THR A 199 6.15 -6.03 -23.55
C THR A 199 6.42 -5.56 -22.12
N GLY A 200 6.73 -6.48 -21.20
CA GLY A 200 6.75 -6.18 -19.78
C GLY A 200 5.36 -5.69 -19.30
N VAL A 201 5.35 -4.90 -18.22
CA VAL A 201 4.11 -4.33 -17.66
C VAL A 201 3.86 -2.95 -18.28
N LYS A 202 3.62 -2.91 -19.59
CA LYS A 202 3.23 -1.67 -20.30
C LYS A 202 1.72 -1.47 -20.20
N LYS A 203 1.28 -0.21 -20.08
CA LYS A 203 -0.12 0.18 -19.82
C LYS A 203 -0.51 1.38 -20.66
N PRO A 204 -1.80 1.49 -21.05
CA PRO A 204 -2.30 2.73 -21.64
C PRO A 204 -2.21 3.89 -20.66
N LYS A 205 -2.16 5.10 -21.19
CA LYS A 205 -2.19 6.36 -20.44
C LYS A 205 -3.34 7.21 -20.96
N LEU A 206 -3.94 8.01 -20.08
CA LEU A 206 -4.92 9.00 -20.45
C LEU A 206 -4.26 10.38 -20.29
N ASP A 207 -4.31 11.20 -21.34
CA ASP A 207 -3.79 12.56 -21.26
C ASP A 207 -4.80 13.56 -20.68
N GLU A 208 -4.39 14.82 -20.52
CA GLU A 208 -5.24 15.88 -19.99
C GLU A 208 -6.41 16.25 -20.93
N GLN A 209 -6.33 15.91 -22.20
CA GLN A 209 -7.38 16.12 -23.20
C GLN A 209 -8.36 14.94 -23.25
N GLY A 210 -8.09 13.89 -22.48
CA GLY A 210 -8.91 12.68 -22.45
C GLY A 210 -8.66 11.73 -23.61
N VAL A 211 -7.50 11.82 -24.28
CA VAL A 211 -7.05 10.90 -25.33
C VAL A 211 -6.30 9.73 -24.69
N LEU A 212 -6.64 8.50 -25.12
CA LEU A 212 -5.90 7.32 -24.70
C LEU A 212 -4.65 7.13 -25.57
N HIS A 213 -3.53 7.00 -24.92
CA HIS A 213 -2.24 6.67 -25.49
C HIS A 213 -1.91 5.21 -25.23
N TRP A 214 -1.71 4.45 -26.26
CA TRP A 214 -1.52 3.01 -26.18
C TRP A 214 -0.07 2.62 -26.50
N PRO A 215 0.55 1.78 -25.66
CA PRO A 215 1.69 1.01 -26.11
C PRO A 215 1.20 -0.05 -27.10
N VAL A 216 1.79 -0.13 -28.28
CA VAL A 216 1.37 -1.04 -29.34
C VAL A 216 2.50 -1.99 -29.70
N LEU A 217 2.22 -3.29 -29.68
CA LEU A 217 3.14 -4.34 -30.10
C LEU A 217 2.90 -4.68 -31.58
N LEU A 218 3.96 -4.66 -32.38
CA LEU A 218 3.98 -5.11 -33.74
C LEU A 218 4.76 -6.44 -33.81
N LEU A 219 4.11 -7.52 -34.20
CA LEU A 219 4.71 -8.85 -34.30
C LEU A 219 4.97 -9.21 -35.76
N TYR A 220 6.14 -9.76 -36.02
CA TYR A 220 6.51 -10.33 -37.33
C TYR A 220 6.43 -11.86 -37.24
N PRO A 221 5.28 -12.46 -37.62
CA PRO A 221 5.04 -13.88 -37.38
C PRO A 221 5.96 -14.80 -38.15
N GLU A 222 6.51 -14.35 -39.27
CA GLU A 222 7.45 -15.12 -40.13
C GLU A 222 8.73 -15.51 -39.38
N VAL A 223 9.21 -14.63 -38.49
CA VAL A 223 10.49 -14.80 -37.79
C VAL A 223 10.38 -14.69 -36.28
N MET A 224 9.15 -14.53 -35.76
CA MET A 224 8.88 -14.34 -34.34
C MET A 224 9.67 -13.17 -33.72
N SER A 225 9.86 -12.11 -34.49
CA SER A 225 10.44 -10.84 -34.05
C SER A 225 9.35 -9.83 -33.74
N SER A 226 9.69 -8.75 -33.08
CA SER A 226 8.74 -7.71 -32.71
C SER A 226 9.36 -6.33 -32.72
N ASP A 227 8.52 -5.34 -33.00
CA ASP A 227 8.75 -3.92 -32.78
C ASP A 227 7.71 -3.36 -31.82
N PHE A 228 8.01 -2.22 -31.22
CA PHE A 228 7.18 -1.63 -30.19
C PHE A 228 7.01 -0.12 -30.39
N ILE A 229 5.75 0.34 -30.46
CA ILE A 229 5.41 1.76 -30.44
C ILE A 229 5.03 2.10 -28.99
N GLU A 230 5.86 2.89 -28.31
CA GLU A 230 5.66 3.17 -26.88
C GLU A 230 4.45 4.07 -26.58
N ASP A 231 4.14 4.96 -27.52
CA ASP A 231 3.14 6.01 -27.33
C ASP A 231 2.37 6.25 -28.63
N PHE A 232 1.21 5.57 -28.78
CA PHE A 232 0.35 5.69 -29.93
C PHE A 232 -0.99 6.31 -29.50
N PRO A 233 -1.22 7.62 -29.78
CA PRO A 233 -2.49 8.26 -29.52
C PRO A 233 -3.63 7.56 -30.25
N GLU A 234 -4.74 7.31 -29.58
CA GLU A 234 -5.88 6.61 -30.20
C GLU A 234 -6.49 7.38 -31.39
N THR A 235 -6.24 8.68 -31.48
CA THR A 235 -6.67 9.57 -32.57
C THR A 235 -5.82 9.45 -33.81
N ASP A 236 -4.63 8.89 -33.72
CA ASP A 236 -3.69 8.80 -34.82
C ASP A 236 -3.96 7.59 -35.69
N THR A 237 -3.56 7.71 -36.95
CA THR A 237 -3.62 6.60 -37.94
C THR A 237 -2.30 5.83 -37.97
N PHE A 238 -2.32 4.64 -38.58
CA PHE A 238 -1.10 3.82 -38.70
C PHE A 238 -0.12 4.37 -39.75
N VAL A 239 -0.59 5.17 -40.71
CA VAL A 239 0.22 5.67 -41.81
C VAL A 239 1.53 6.32 -41.39
N PRO A 240 1.56 7.33 -40.48
CA PRO A 240 2.81 7.97 -40.08
C PRO A 240 3.81 7.02 -39.44
N HIS A 241 3.32 6.08 -38.64
CA HIS A 241 4.19 5.10 -37.96
C HIS A 241 4.84 4.15 -38.97
N LEU A 242 4.03 3.63 -39.92
CA LEU A 242 4.53 2.73 -40.96
C LEU A 242 5.47 3.45 -41.93
N ASP A 243 5.19 4.72 -42.26
CA ASP A 243 6.05 5.53 -43.11
C ASP A 243 7.44 5.74 -42.49
N VAL A 244 7.50 5.92 -41.19
CA VAL A 244 8.78 6.03 -40.46
C VAL A 244 9.50 4.68 -40.40
N MET A 245 8.77 3.59 -40.09
CA MET A 245 9.38 2.27 -39.87
C MET A 245 9.87 1.60 -41.15
N PHE A 246 9.15 1.79 -42.23
CA PHE A 246 9.41 1.12 -43.54
C PHE A 246 9.75 2.08 -44.66
N SER A 247 10.28 3.29 -44.36
CA SER A 247 10.70 4.25 -45.36
C SER A 247 11.90 3.70 -46.16
N GLU A 248 12.08 4.21 -47.35
CA GLU A 248 13.26 3.88 -48.17
C GLU A 248 14.60 4.28 -47.50
N SER A 249 14.55 5.26 -46.59
CA SER A 249 15.70 5.72 -45.83
C SER A 249 15.93 4.96 -44.54
N SER A 250 14.96 4.12 -44.12
CA SER A 250 15.10 3.33 -42.91
C SER A 250 16.02 2.13 -43.13
N PRO A 251 16.86 1.75 -42.16
CA PRO A 251 17.66 0.55 -42.31
C PRO A 251 16.72 -0.66 -42.45
N PRO A 252 17.05 -1.62 -43.32
CA PRO A 252 16.25 -2.83 -43.47
C PRO A 252 16.22 -3.59 -42.14
N LEU A 253 15.13 -4.35 -41.94
CA LEU A 253 15.02 -5.18 -40.75
C LEU A 253 16.18 -6.19 -40.72
N PRO A 254 16.86 -6.39 -39.57
CA PRO A 254 18.08 -7.20 -39.50
C PRO A 254 17.96 -8.65 -39.98
N TRP A 255 16.72 -9.15 -40.05
CA TRP A 255 16.39 -10.52 -40.46
C TRP A 255 15.79 -10.60 -41.87
N ASP A 256 15.55 -9.45 -42.53
CA ASP A 256 14.93 -9.38 -43.86
C ASP A 256 15.99 -9.26 -44.97
N ASP A 257 16.76 -10.32 -45.16
CA ASP A 257 17.82 -10.39 -46.19
C ASP A 257 17.33 -10.13 -47.60
N LYS A 258 16.03 -10.36 -47.85
CA LYS A 258 15.41 -10.23 -49.18
C LYS A 258 14.76 -8.86 -49.41
N HIS A 259 14.80 -7.97 -48.42
CA HIS A 259 14.11 -6.69 -48.47
C HIS A 259 12.62 -6.82 -48.85
N ALA A 260 11.96 -7.84 -48.34
CA ALA A 260 10.55 -8.11 -48.57
C ALA A 260 9.62 -7.18 -47.80
N TYR A 261 10.06 -6.69 -46.64
CA TYR A 261 9.29 -5.81 -45.74
C TYR A 261 9.51 -4.35 -46.12
N THR A 262 8.90 -3.93 -47.22
CA THR A 262 8.94 -2.53 -47.71
C THR A 262 7.60 -1.86 -47.48
N ARG A 263 7.58 -0.52 -47.45
CA ARG A 263 6.37 0.27 -47.14
C ARG A 263 5.18 -0.08 -48.05
N ASP A 264 5.41 -0.34 -49.32
CA ASP A 264 4.39 -0.73 -50.29
C ASP A 264 3.90 -2.18 -50.15
N ALA A 265 4.62 -3.01 -49.40
CA ALA A 265 4.35 -4.44 -49.30
C ALA A 265 3.79 -4.87 -47.94
N VAL A 266 4.02 -4.10 -46.89
CA VAL A 266 3.56 -4.46 -45.54
C VAL A 266 2.05 -4.28 -45.38
N GLU A 267 1.44 -5.19 -44.65
CA GLU A 267 0.05 -5.17 -44.23
C GLU A 267 -0.03 -5.48 -42.75
N LEU A 268 -0.98 -4.83 -42.06
CA LEU A 268 -1.26 -5.08 -40.67
C LEU A 268 -2.50 -5.94 -40.49
N TYR A 269 -2.44 -6.84 -39.53
CA TYR A 269 -3.55 -7.69 -39.12
C TYR A 269 -3.70 -7.75 -37.63
N TYR A 270 -4.90 -8.01 -37.16
CA TYR A 270 -5.14 -8.44 -35.78
C TYR A 270 -5.95 -9.73 -35.76
N GLN A 271 -5.84 -10.45 -34.69
CA GLN A 271 -6.54 -11.72 -34.50
C GLN A 271 -7.90 -11.44 -33.82
N ALA A 272 -8.98 -11.84 -34.50
CA ALA A 272 -10.33 -11.54 -34.04
C ALA A 272 -10.94 -12.69 -33.24
N GLY A 273 -11.75 -12.33 -32.22
CA GLY A 273 -12.57 -13.26 -31.45
C GLY A 273 -11.81 -14.19 -30.50
N ILE A 274 -10.56 -13.85 -30.16
CA ILE A 274 -9.75 -14.64 -29.21
C ILE A 274 -9.64 -13.92 -27.88
N GLY A 275 -9.87 -14.66 -26.80
CA GLY A 275 -9.75 -14.18 -25.42
C GLY A 275 -11.10 -14.05 -24.73
N THR A 276 -11.05 -13.88 -23.42
CA THR A 276 -12.19 -13.56 -22.56
C THR A 276 -12.13 -12.10 -22.19
N VAL A 277 -13.27 -11.41 -22.27
CA VAL A 277 -13.35 -10.00 -21.85
C VAL A 277 -13.25 -9.95 -20.32
N LEU A 278 -12.40 -9.07 -19.84
CA LEU A 278 -12.17 -8.84 -18.42
C LEU A 278 -13.24 -7.93 -17.81
N SER A 279 -13.56 -8.16 -16.55
CA SER A 279 -14.38 -7.28 -15.73
C SER A 279 -13.62 -5.97 -15.40
N LYS A 280 -14.35 -4.94 -14.95
CA LYS A 280 -13.76 -3.67 -14.50
C LYS A 280 -12.71 -3.87 -13.41
N SER A 281 -13.02 -4.71 -12.44
CA SER A 281 -12.12 -5.01 -11.32
C SER A 281 -10.83 -5.71 -11.78
N GLU A 282 -10.92 -6.62 -12.76
CA GLU A 282 -9.75 -7.28 -13.35
C GLU A 282 -8.90 -6.31 -14.18
N ILE A 283 -9.52 -5.41 -14.95
CA ILE A 283 -8.81 -4.35 -15.69
C ILE A 283 -8.08 -3.43 -14.72
N LEU A 284 -8.74 -3.00 -13.63
CA LEU A 284 -8.14 -2.15 -12.63
C LEU A 284 -6.93 -2.83 -11.96
N LYS A 285 -7.01 -4.13 -11.66
CA LYS A 285 -5.88 -4.91 -11.14
C LYS A 285 -4.68 -4.89 -12.08
N ILE A 286 -4.91 -5.13 -13.38
CA ILE A 286 -3.84 -5.09 -14.40
C ILE A 286 -3.23 -3.69 -14.49
N LEU A 287 -4.05 -2.64 -14.44
CA LEU A 287 -3.56 -1.27 -14.49
C LEU A 287 -2.75 -0.87 -13.24
N LEU A 288 -3.00 -1.48 -12.10
CA LEU A 288 -2.27 -1.23 -10.85
C LEU A 288 -1.06 -2.15 -10.66
N GLU A 289 -0.94 -3.23 -11.45
CA GLU A 289 0.17 -4.18 -11.39
C GLU A 289 1.53 -3.47 -11.61
N GLY A 290 2.52 -3.77 -10.78
CA GLY A 290 3.86 -3.15 -10.85
C GLY A 290 3.94 -1.69 -10.40
N THR A 291 2.82 -1.04 -10.05
CA THR A 291 2.81 0.32 -9.50
C THR A 291 2.82 0.28 -7.97
N MET A 292 2.39 -0.83 -7.39
CA MET A 292 2.23 -1.04 -5.94
C MET A 292 2.66 -2.46 -5.58
N ASP A 293 3.22 -2.61 -4.37
CA ASP A 293 3.38 -3.94 -3.77
C ASP A 293 1.99 -4.58 -3.62
N SER A 294 1.85 -5.81 -4.09
CA SER A 294 0.57 -6.56 -4.11
C SER A 294 -0.14 -6.66 -2.75
N LYS A 295 0.54 -6.30 -1.66
CA LYS A 295 0.03 -6.29 -0.28
C LYS A 295 -0.60 -4.96 0.15
N SER A 296 -0.48 -3.90 -0.65
CA SER A 296 -0.94 -2.56 -0.29
C SER A 296 -2.24 -2.13 -0.98
N LEU A 297 -2.84 -3.00 -1.79
CA LEU A 297 -4.18 -2.78 -2.32
C LEU A 297 -5.23 -3.04 -1.23
N PRO A 298 -5.96 -2.04 -0.75
CA PRO A 298 -7.10 -2.28 0.13
C PRO A 298 -8.18 -3.06 -0.65
N GLU A 299 -8.59 -4.21 -0.16
CA GLU A 299 -9.71 -4.98 -0.73
C GLU A 299 -10.97 -4.11 -0.92
N SER A 300 -11.18 -3.15 -0.02
CA SER A 300 -12.29 -2.18 -0.11
C SER A 300 -12.30 -1.29 -1.37
N LEU A 301 -11.18 -1.16 -2.10
CA LEU A 301 -11.15 -0.42 -3.36
C LEU A 301 -11.59 -1.26 -4.56
N LEU A 302 -11.74 -2.57 -4.37
CA LEU A 302 -12.16 -3.53 -5.39
C LEU A 302 -13.65 -3.87 -5.27
N ASP A 303 -14.27 -3.58 -4.11
CA ASP A 303 -15.65 -3.96 -3.77
C ASP A 303 -16.68 -2.82 -3.98
N GLU A 304 -16.25 -1.61 -4.35
CA GLU A 304 -17.16 -0.52 -4.66
C GLU A 304 -17.62 -0.64 -6.12
N GLU A 305 -18.89 -1.01 -6.31
CA GLU A 305 -19.71 -0.98 -7.53
C GLU A 305 -19.90 -2.28 -8.33
N ASP A 306 -20.13 -3.43 -7.69
CA ASP A 306 -20.91 -4.51 -8.32
C ASP A 306 -22.36 -4.58 -7.75
N GLY A 307 -22.94 -3.43 -7.44
CA GLY A 307 -24.29 -3.30 -6.93
C GLY A 307 -25.29 -2.86 -7.99
N GLU A 308 -25.48 -3.63 -9.06
CA GLU A 308 -26.73 -3.73 -9.79
C GLU A 308 -26.68 -4.98 -10.69
N ASN A 309 -27.51 -5.96 -10.34
CA ASN A 309 -28.03 -7.07 -11.15
C ASN A 309 -27.37 -7.26 -12.53
N ASP A 310 -26.31 -8.03 -12.61
CA ASP A 310 -26.05 -8.79 -13.81
C ASP A 310 -26.03 -10.29 -13.43
N ASP A 311 -27.11 -10.97 -13.83
CA ASP A 311 -27.21 -12.41 -13.79
C ASP A 311 -25.94 -13.03 -14.38
N GLY A 312 -25.17 -13.73 -13.56
CA GLY A 312 -23.89 -14.34 -13.89
C GLY A 312 -23.89 -15.17 -15.17
N LYS A 313 -23.80 -14.49 -16.28
CA LYS A 313 -23.38 -15.04 -17.57
C LYS A 313 -22.06 -14.37 -17.93
N SER A 314 -20.96 -14.87 -17.36
CA SER A 314 -19.69 -14.87 -18.07
C SER A 314 -19.99 -15.38 -19.48
N SER A 315 -20.16 -14.46 -20.43
CA SER A 315 -20.26 -14.82 -21.83
C SER A 315 -18.87 -15.23 -22.31
N THR A 316 -18.49 -16.44 -21.90
CA THR A 316 -17.41 -17.17 -22.52
C THR A 316 -17.88 -17.42 -23.96
N ILE A 317 -17.45 -16.56 -24.87
CA ILE A 317 -17.52 -16.88 -26.30
C ILE A 317 -16.46 -17.96 -26.54
N THR A 318 -16.70 -19.14 -26.00
CA THR A 318 -16.04 -20.35 -26.47
C THR A 318 -16.71 -20.67 -27.79
N SER A 319 -16.12 -20.22 -28.88
CA SER A 319 -16.37 -20.86 -30.15
C SER A 319 -15.85 -22.29 -30.04
N SER A 320 -16.76 -23.22 -29.70
CA SER A 320 -16.55 -24.66 -29.74
C SER A 320 -16.56 -25.16 -31.19
N ASP A 321 -16.06 -24.34 -32.09
CA ASP A 321 -15.75 -24.74 -33.44
C ASP A 321 -14.22 -24.63 -33.61
N LYS A 322 -13.57 -25.71 -34.02
CA LYS A 322 -12.19 -25.70 -34.47
C LYS A 322 -12.13 -24.93 -35.81
N GLY A 323 -12.66 -23.69 -35.81
CA GLY A 323 -12.69 -22.76 -36.90
C GLY A 323 -11.33 -22.10 -37.05
N SER A 324 -10.88 -21.97 -38.27
CA SER A 324 -9.67 -21.26 -38.66
C SER A 324 -9.56 -19.90 -37.99
N VAL A 325 -8.39 -19.62 -37.46
CA VAL A 325 -8.04 -18.30 -36.85
C VAL A 325 -8.45 -17.19 -37.84
N LYS A 326 -9.28 -16.26 -37.35
CA LYS A 326 -9.78 -15.17 -38.22
C LYS A 326 -8.85 -13.96 -38.11
N TRP A 327 -8.10 -13.73 -39.18
CA TRP A 327 -7.24 -12.57 -39.31
C TRP A 327 -7.99 -11.44 -40.00
N ILE A 328 -8.01 -10.26 -39.40
CA ILE A 328 -8.65 -9.06 -39.96
C ILE A 328 -7.57 -8.06 -40.33
N ASN A 329 -7.60 -7.63 -41.60
CA ASN A 329 -6.70 -6.62 -42.13
C ASN A 329 -7.05 -5.25 -41.58
N VAL A 330 -6.04 -4.53 -41.12
CA VAL A 330 -6.15 -3.15 -40.61
C VAL A 330 -6.01 -2.19 -41.79
N LYS A 331 -7.00 -1.34 -41.97
CA LYS A 331 -6.89 -0.22 -42.94
C LYS A 331 -6.07 0.90 -42.30
N GLU A 332 -4.89 1.16 -42.81
CA GLU A 332 -3.91 2.11 -42.26
C GLU A 332 -4.43 3.54 -42.06
N GLY A 333 -5.39 3.97 -42.89
CA GLY A 333 -6.03 5.28 -42.80
C GLY A 333 -7.10 5.40 -41.71
N LYS A 334 -7.41 4.31 -40.99
CA LYS A 334 -8.25 4.36 -39.79
C LYS A 334 -7.43 4.76 -38.58
N THR A 335 -8.07 5.46 -37.67
CA THR A 335 -7.47 5.76 -36.35
C THR A 335 -7.33 4.49 -35.54
N LEU A 336 -6.39 4.49 -34.58
CA LEU A 336 -6.25 3.37 -33.67
C LEU A 336 -7.57 3.10 -32.92
N GLN A 337 -8.27 4.13 -32.46
CA GLN A 337 -9.58 4.00 -31.83
C GLN A 337 -10.59 3.26 -32.68
N GLU A 338 -10.73 3.61 -33.97
CA GLU A 338 -11.67 2.93 -34.88
C GLU A 338 -11.34 1.45 -35.08
N VAL A 339 -10.06 1.10 -35.02
CA VAL A 339 -9.61 -0.29 -35.10
C VAL A 339 -9.91 -1.04 -33.81
N LEU A 340 -9.61 -0.44 -32.66
CA LEU A 340 -9.83 -1.05 -31.35
C LEU A 340 -11.32 -1.23 -31.01
N GLN A 341 -12.20 -0.37 -31.55
CA GLN A 341 -13.65 -0.45 -31.41
C GLN A 341 -14.30 -1.56 -32.25
N HIS A 342 -13.53 -2.29 -33.07
CA HIS A 342 -14.12 -3.36 -33.84
C HIS A 342 -14.72 -4.44 -32.95
N LYS A 343 -15.95 -4.86 -33.25
CA LYS A 343 -16.77 -5.75 -32.42
C LYS A 343 -16.09 -7.05 -32.02
N ASP A 344 -15.22 -7.57 -32.89
CA ASP A 344 -14.51 -8.84 -32.72
C ASP A 344 -13.07 -8.65 -32.20
N PHE A 345 -12.67 -7.42 -31.85
CA PHE A 345 -11.34 -7.15 -31.29
C PHE A 345 -11.38 -7.17 -29.76
N ILE A 346 -10.70 -8.14 -29.15
CA ILE A 346 -10.41 -8.18 -27.72
C ILE A 346 -8.94 -7.82 -27.57
N ILE A 347 -8.66 -6.68 -26.93
CA ILE A 347 -7.31 -6.13 -26.77
C ILE A 347 -6.59 -6.93 -25.67
N PRO A 348 -5.48 -7.63 -25.95
CA PRO A 348 -4.77 -8.43 -24.93
C PRO A 348 -3.91 -7.55 -24.01
N ALA A 349 -4.56 -6.80 -23.11
CA ALA A 349 -4.04 -5.75 -22.24
C ALA A 349 -3.49 -4.53 -23.01
N ILE A 350 -2.72 -4.72 -24.05
CA ILE A 350 -2.26 -3.70 -25.01
C ILE A 350 -2.57 -4.17 -26.44
N PRO A 351 -2.77 -3.25 -27.40
CA PRO A 351 -2.99 -3.63 -28.80
C PRO A 351 -1.81 -4.39 -29.39
N VAL A 352 -2.12 -5.49 -30.08
CA VAL A 352 -1.14 -6.33 -30.77
C VAL A 352 -1.55 -6.44 -32.24
N PHE A 353 -0.63 -6.08 -33.12
CA PHE A 353 -0.83 -6.21 -34.58
C PHE A 353 0.27 -7.06 -35.19
N PHE A 354 -0.10 -7.81 -36.19
CA PHE A 354 0.79 -8.69 -36.94
C PHE A 354 1.16 -8.03 -38.26
N VAL A 355 2.45 -7.85 -38.48
CA VAL A 355 3.01 -7.24 -39.70
C VAL A 355 3.43 -8.33 -40.65
N VAL A 356 2.87 -8.33 -41.85
CA VAL A 356 3.13 -9.34 -42.86
C VAL A 356 3.41 -8.66 -44.21
N SER A 357 4.41 -9.12 -44.94
CA SER A 357 4.73 -8.57 -46.24
C SER A 357 4.11 -9.40 -47.38
N ARG A 358 3.43 -8.73 -48.32
CA ARG A 358 2.91 -9.36 -49.55
C ARG A 358 4.01 -9.94 -50.44
N LYS A 359 5.24 -9.48 -50.31
CA LYS A 359 6.42 -9.96 -51.04
C LYS A 359 7.04 -11.19 -50.43
N SER A 360 6.70 -11.52 -49.18
CA SER A 360 7.21 -12.70 -48.46
C SER A 360 6.50 -13.99 -48.93
N THR A 361 7.24 -15.09 -48.96
CA THR A 361 6.68 -16.43 -49.21
C THR A 361 5.71 -16.86 -48.13
N PHE A 362 5.92 -16.39 -46.90
CA PHE A 362 5.07 -16.63 -45.72
C PHE A 362 3.65 -16.06 -45.86
N TYR A 363 3.47 -15.00 -46.68
CA TYR A 363 2.18 -14.34 -46.85
C TYR A 363 1.06 -15.31 -47.29
N ARG A 364 1.38 -16.30 -48.16
CA ARG A 364 0.40 -17.28 -48.60
C ARG A 364 -0.07 -18.20 -47.48
N GLU A 365 0.84 -18.66 -46.64
CA GLU A 365 0.55 -19.50 -45.46
C GLU A 365 -0.29 -18.74 -44.45
N PHE A 366 0.08 -17.49 -44.19
CA PHE A 366 -0.64 -16.62 -43.29
C PHE A 366 -2.09 -16.36 -43.77
N LYS A 367 -2.27 -16.04 -45.05
CA LYS A 367 -3.60 -15.80 -45.66
C LYS A 367 -4.46 -17.05 -45.74
N ALA A 368 -3.86 -18.21 -45.88
CA ALA A 368 -4.55 -19.50 -45.86
C ALA A 368 -5.04 -19.92 -44.45
N GLY A 369 -4.64 -19.18 -43.40
CA GLY A 369 -4.97 -19.52 -42.00
C GLY A 369 -4.18 -20.72 -41.46
N ASN A 370 -3.13 -21.12 -42.14
CA ASN A 370 -2.29 -22.28 -41.73
C ASN A 370 -1.30 -21.91 -40.63
N TRP A 371 -1.21 -20.64 -40.29
CA TRP A 371 -0.39 -20.16 -39.18
C TRP A 371 -1.27 -19.77 -37.97
N SER A 372 -0.89 -20.20 -36.80
CA SER A 372 -1.48 -19.78 -35.51
C SER A 372 -0.39 -19.21 -34.62
N SER A 373 -0.72 -18.20 -33.85
CA SER A 373 0.16 -17.70 -32.78
C SER A 373 0.48 -18.82 -31.82
N PRO A 374 1.75 -18.98 -31.40
CA PRO A 374 2.18 -19.97 -30.43
C PRO A 374 1.55 -19.76 -29.05
#